data_831304177b77a9140a2f22d9858f0841
#
_entry.id   831304177b77a9140a2f22d9858f0841
#
_cell.length_a   1.000
_cell.length_b   1.000
_cell.length_c   1.000
_cell.angle_alpha   90.00
_cell.angle_beta   90.00
_cell.angle_gamma   90.00
#
_symmetry.space_group_name_H-M   'P 1'
#
loop_
_entity.id
_entity.type
_entity.pdbx_description
1 polymer ?
#
loop_
_entity_poly.entity_id
_entity_poly.type
_entity_poly.pdbx_seq_one_letter_code
_entity_poly.pdbx_strand_id
1 'polypeptide(L)'
;MRAAALLLVACCTALSPHASVLHRCGSKTPPSAAEATAALRAIVNTRQDDWAPLYDTRWRPVFSVKPDADEGRFLTVRAEQEFRRDGSFTNAIRLFGLKFVFAGTYALKGSATTLVIERLRVRVLGVPLPSIDVREGKGIRALVESVRGGRKGGKGFQKRPNVYSWCYADDDVCVARGSSGSTAVWVRADG
;
A
#
# COMPACT_ATOMS: atom_id res chain seq x y z
N MET A 1 -41.62 -15.58 -35.02
CA MET A 1 -41.11 -15.25 -33.69
C MET A 1 -39.77 -15.96 -33.48
N ARG A 2 -38.66 -15.26 -33.53
CA ARG A 2 -37.32 -15.81 -33.31
C ARG A 2 -36.88 -15.46 -31.86
N ALA A 3 -36.77 -16.47 -31.01
CA ALA A 3 -36.25 -16.34 -29.67
C ALA A 3 -34.74 -16.14 -29.76
N ALA A 4 -34.26 -14.95 -29.39
CA ALA A 4 -32.86 -14.69 -29.23
C ALA A 4 -32.43 -15.25 -27.86
N ALA A 5 -31.71 -16.36 -27.87
CA ALA A 5 -31.03 -16.88 -26.67
C ALA A 5 -29.85 -15.96 -26.34
N LEU A 6 -29.96 -15.16 -25.27
CA LEU A 6 -28.83 -14.47 -24.68
C LEU A 6 -27.94 -15.52 -24.01
N LEU A 7 -26.82 -15.85 -24.63
CA LEU A 7 -25.75 -16.58 -23.97
C LEU A 7 -25.05 -15.58 -23.02
N LEU A 8 -25.37 -15.64 -21.73
CA LEU A 8 -24.55 -15.03 -20.68
C LEU A 8 -23.25 -15.86 -20.59
N VAL A 9 -22.23 -15.43 -21.29
CA VAL A 9 -20.87 -15.91 -21.06
C VAL A 9 -20.43 -15.30 -19.73
N ALA A 10 -20.63 -16.04 -18.64
CA ALA A 10 -19.97 -15.76 -17.39
C ALA A 10 -18.47 -15.94 -17.61
N CYS A 11 -17.78 -14.83 -17.87
CA CYS A 11 -16.32 -14.79 -17.92
C CYS A 11 -15.83 -14.98 -16.49
N CYS A 12 -15.81 -16.23 -15.99
CA CYS A 12 -15.00 -16.59 -14.83
C CYS A 12 -13.54 -16.39 -15.27
N THR A 13 -13.01 -15.20 -15.05
CA THR A 13 -11.57 -14.97 -15.13
C THR A 13 -10.95 -15.82 -14.04
N ALA A 14 -10.49 -17.02 -14.41
CA ALA A 14 -9.74 -17.86 -13.49
C ALA A 14 -8.53 -17.04 -13.01
N LEU A 15 -8.47 -16.80 -11.69
CA LEU A 15 -7.31 -16.15 -11.06
C LEU A 15 -6.05 -16.88 -11.52
N SER A 16 -5.03 -16.13 -11.91
CA SER A 16 -3.76 -16.75 -12.23
C SER A 16 -3.28 -17.55 -11.02
N PRO A 17 -2.59 -18.69 -11.19
CA PRO A 17 -2.07 -19.48 -10.06
C PRO A 17 -1.25 -18.63 -9.09
N HIS A 18 -0.55 -17.63 -9.59
CA HIS A 18 0.27 -16.71 -8.81
C HIS A 18 -0.58 -15.75 -7.96
N ALA A 19 -1.67 -15.21 -8.50
CA ALA A 19 -2.61 -14.38 -7.75
C ALA A 19 -3.22 -15.18 -6.59
N SER A 20 -3.64 -16.43 -6.80
CA SER A 20 -4.15 -17.32 -5.75
C SER A 20 -3.18 -17.51 -4.59
N VAL A 21 -1.86 -17.60 -4.85
CA VAL A 21 -0.84 -17.66 -3.78
C VAL A 21 -0.79 -16.33 -3.01
N LEU A 22 -0.83 -15.19 -3.71
CA LEU A 22 -0.75 -13.87 -3.07
C LEU A 22 -1.99 -13.55 -2.23
N HIS A 23 -3.19 -14.01 -2.62
CA HIS A 23 -4.40 -13.91 -1.80
C HIS A 23 -4.22 -14.58 -0.44
N ARG A 24 -3.54 -15.72 -0.38
CA ARG A 24 -3.27 -16.43 0.88
C ARG A 24 -2.27 -15.72 1.79
N CYS A 25 -1.50 -14.75 1.30
CA CYS A 25 -0.54 -14.01 2.15
C CYS A 25 -1.21 -13.27 3.32
N GLY A 26 -2.50 -12.93 3.20
CA GLY A 26 -3.30 -12.30 4.25
C GLY A 26 -4.06 -13.27 5.15
N SER A 27 -4.07 -14.57 4.86
CA SER A 27 -4.85 -15.59 5.54
C SER A 27 -4.21 -16.04 6.87
N LYS A 28 -4.97 -16.84 7.65
CA LYS A 28 -4.45 -17.48 8.88
C LYS A 28 -3.36 -18.52 8.60
N THR A 29 -3.38 -19.10 7.40
CA THR A 29 -2.39 -20.09 6.93
C THR A 29 -1.71 -19.55 5.69
N PRO A 30 -0.76 -18.60 5.84
CA PRO A 30 -0.08 -18.01 4.70
C PRO A 30 0.79 -19.06 3.97
N PRO A 31 1.10 -18.83 2.68
CA PRO A 31 2.09 -19.66 1.98
C PRO A 31 3.46 -19.52 2.62
N SER A 32 4.42 -20.37 2.23
CA SER A 32 5.81 -20.14 2.59
C SER A 32 6.33 -18.83 1.99
N ALA A 33 7.36 -18.24 2.59
CA ALA A 33 7.97 -17.04 2.07
C ALA A 33 8.56 -17.25 0.67
N ALA A 34 9.10 -18.45 0.39
CA ALA A 34 9.60 -18.83 -0.92
C ALA A 34 8.48 -18.87 -1.98
N GLU A 35 7.33 -19.50 -1.68
CA GLU A 35 6.16 -19.54 -2.57
C GLU A 35 5.62 -18.13 -2.85
N ALA A 36 5.46 -17.32 -1.80
CA ALA A 36 5.01 -15.94 -1.93
C ALA A 36 5.98 -15.10 -2.78
N THR A 37 7.29 -15.30 -2.61
CA THR A 37 8.32 -14.61 -3.40
C THR A 37 8.26 -15.01 -4.87
N ALA A 38 8.13 -16.30 -5.16
CA ALA A 38 8.03 -16.81 -6.53
C ALA A 38 6.77 -16.27 -7.23
N ALA A 39 5.62 -16.31 -6.55
CA ALA A 39 4.37 -15.78 -7.07
C ALA A 39 4.44 -14.26 -7.31
N LEU A 40 5.05 -13.51 -6.38
CA LEU A 40 5.23 -12.07 -6.51
C LEU A 40 6.11 -11.71 -7.71
N ARG A 41 7.23 -12.41 -7.91
CA ARG A 41 8.13 -12.19 -9.05
C ARG A 41 7.46 -12.48 -10.39
N ALA A 42 6.61 -13.49 -10.45
CA ALA A 42 5.86 -13.82 -11.66
C ALA A 42 4.82 -12.73 -11.99
N ILE A 43 4.06 -12.25 -10.99
CA ILE A 43 2.97 -11.29 -11.21
C ILE A 43 3.46 -9.88 -11.53
N VAL A 44 4.64 -9.49 -11.03
CA VAL A 44 5.24 -8.16 -11.28
C VAL A 44 5.51 -7.91 -12.76
N ASN A 45 5.66 -8.97 -13.55
CA ASN A 45 5.93 -8.90 -14.98
C ASN A 45 4.64 -8.97 -15.84
N THR A 46 3.46 -9.11 -15.21
CA THR A 46 2.20 -9.06 -15.95
C THR A 46 1.82 -7.62 -16.25
N ARG A 47 1.26 -7.39 -17.45
CA ARG A 47 0.72 -6.08 -17.80
C ARG A 47 -0.70 -5.97 -17.29
N GLN A 48 -1.00 -4.87 -16.60
CA GLN A 48 -2.34 -4.51 -16.18
C GLN A 48 -2.60 -3.05 -16.50
N ASP A 49 -3.78 -2.75 -17.02
CA ASP A 49 -4.19 -1.40 -17.40
C ASP A 49 -5.40 -0.91 -16.58
N ASP A 50 -6.12 -1.82 -15.86
CA ASP A 50 -7.23 -1.47 -14.97
C ASP A 50 -6.79 -1.39 -13.51
N TRP A 51 -6.93 -0.19 -12.95
CA TRP A 51 -6.58 0.12 -11.55
C TRP A 51 -7.82 0.46 -10.72
N ALA A 52 -9.03 0.22 -11.24
CA ALA A 52 -10.27 0.47 -10.51
C ALA A 52 -10.35 -0.22 -9.13
N PRO A 53 -9.83 -1.45 -8.94
CA PRO A 53 -9.84 -2.13 -7.64
C PRO A 53 -9.07 -1.39 -6.53
N LEU A 54 -8.13 -0.50 -6.88
CA LEU A 54 -7.36 0.26 -5.89
C LEU A 54 -8.20 1.27 -5.11
N TYR A 55 -9.29 1.78 -5.72
CA TYR A 55 -10.06 2.89 -5.18
C TYR A 55 -11.09 2.45 -4.15
N ASP A 56 -11.30 3.32 -3.16
CA ASP A 56 -12.32 3.20 -2.11
C ASP A 56 -12.18 1.89 -1.30
N THR A 57 -11.00 1.29 -1.36
CA THR A 57 -10.63 0.06 -0.67
C THR A 57 -9.51 0.32 0.33
N ARG A 58 -9.59 -0.29 1.50
CA ARG A 58 -8.50 -0.26 2.48
C ARG A 58 -7.58 -1.44 2.26
N TRP A 59 -6.31 -1.15 2.10
CA TRP A 59 -5.25 -2.09 1.80
C TRP A 59 -4.31 -2.23 2.98
N ARG A 60 -3.95 -3.46 3.34
CA ARG A 60 -2.99 -3.78 4.39
C ARG A 60 -1.78 -4.49 3.79
N PRO A 61 -0.54 -3.97 3.96
CA PRO A 61 0.66 -4.64 3.50
C PRO A 61 0.91 -5.89 4.35
N VAL A 62 1.15 -7.01 3.71
CA VAL A 62 1.31 -8.31 4.37
C VAL A 62 2.63 -9.01 4.07
N PHE A 63 3.23 -8.72 2.92
CA PHE A 63 4.47 -9.35 2.48
C PHE A 63 5.33 -8.37 1.69
N SER A 64 6.65 -8.48 1.75
CA SER A 64 7.55 -7.60 1.01
C SER A 64 8.85 -8.30 0.64
N VAL A 65 9.35 -8.00 -0.57
CA VAL A 65 10.65 -8.44 -1.08
C VAL A 65 11.51 -7.21 -1.37
N LYS A 66 12.74 -7.20 -0.85
CA LYS A 66 13.73 -6.17 -1.21
C LYS A 66 14.34 -6.47 -2.58
N PRO A 67 14.89 -5.47 -3.30
CA PRO A 67 15.48 -5.67 -4.63
C PRO A 67 16.54 -6.78 -4.68
N ASP A 68 17.42 -6.81 -3.67
CA ASP A 68 18.60 -7.69 -3.61
C ASP A 68 18.38 -8.92 -2.72
N ALA A 69 17.15 -9.18 -2.29
CA ALA A 69 16.84 -10.32 -1.45
C ALA A 69 16.36 -11.52 -2.29
N ASP A 70 16.89 -12.69 -2.01
CA ASP A 70 16.44 -13.93 -2.63
C ASP A 70 15.04 -14.30 -2.21
N GLU A 71 14.67 -13.98 -0.97
CA GLU A 71 13.40 -14.30 -0.37
C GLU A 71 12.81 -13.07 0.35
N GLY A 72 11.49 -12.93 0.30
CA GLY A 72 10.74 -11.89 1.00
C GLY A 72 10.42 -12.27 2.44
N ARG A 73 9.71 -11.37 3.11
CA ARG A 73 9.27 -11.58 4.50
C ARG A 73 7.83 -11.12 4.70
N PHE A 74 7.11 -11.80 5.57
CA PHE A 74 5.83 -11.35 6.07
C PHE A 74 6.00 -10.15 6.98
N LEU A 75 5.06 -9.20 6.87
CA LEU A 75 5.10 -7.95 7.61
C LEU A 75 4.23 -8.06 8.87
N THR A 76 4.80 -7.72 10.01
CA THR A 76 4.09 -7.66 11.30
C THR A 76 3.52 -6.27 11.60
N VAL A 77 3.83 -5.29 10.74
CA VAL A 77 3.37 -3.92 10.91
C VAL A 77 1.87 -3.81 10.66
N ARG A 78 1.16 -3.14 11.59
CA ARG A 78 -0.26 -2.84 11.43
C ARG A 78 -0.38 -1.50 10.70
N ALA A 79 -0.37 -1.56 9.38
CA ALA A 79 -0.56 -0.40 8.51
C ALA A 79 -1.77 -0.64 7.61
N GLU A 80 -2.49 0.44 7.30
CA GLU A 80 -3.62 0.44 6.38
C GLU A 80 -3.50 1.65 5.47
N GLN A 81 -3.76 1.50 4.20
CA GLN A 81 -3.76 2.57 3.21
C GLN A 81 -5.05 2.53 2.41
N GLU A 82 -5.63 3.70 2.13
CA GLU A 82 -6.85 3.86 1.36
C GLU A 82 -6.62 4.95 0.31
N PHE A 83 -6.99 4.67 -0.93
CA PHE A 83 -7.03 5.62 -2.04
C PHE A 83 -8.48 5.87 -2.42
N ARG A 84 -8.90 7.11 -2.45
CA ARG A 84 -10.27 7.48 -2.79
C ARG A 84 -10.35 8.06 -4.19
N ARG A 85 -11.49 7.88 -4.84
CA ARG A 85 -11.73 8.40 -6.19
C ARG A 85 -11.66 9.91 -6.29
N ASP A 86 -11.83 10.62 -5.18
CA ASP A 86 -11.67 12.09 -5.12
C ASP A 86 -10.20 12.57 -5.15
N GLY A 87 -9.25 11.65 -5.30
CA GLY A 87 -7.82 11.96 -5.29
C GLY A 87 -7.21 12.11 -3.90
N SER A 88 -7.98 11.86 -2.84
CA SER A 88 -7.44 11.83 -1.47
C SER A 88 -6.92 10.45 -1.09
N PHE A 89 -5.95 10.41 -0.17
CA PHE A 89 -5.50 9.16 0.43
C PHE A 89 -5.31 9.29 1.92
N THR A 90 -5.36 8.14 2.61
CA THR A 90 -4.95 8.01 4.00
C THR A 90 -4.01 6.82 4.16
N ASN A 91 -3.00 6.97 5.02
CA ASN A 91 -2.11 5.89 5.43
C ASN A 91 -2.04 5.88 6.96
N ALA A 92 -2.54 4.83 7.59
CA ALA A 92 -2.57 4.66 9.02
C ALA A 92 -1.56 3.59 9.45
N ILE A 93 -0.71 3.92 10.42
CA ILE A 93 0.27 3.01 11.00
C ILE A 93 0.00 2.92 12.49
N ARG A 94 -0.11 1.72 13.04
CA ARG A 94 -0.28 1.45 14.48
C ARG A 94 0.98 0.81 15.02
N LEU A 95 1.54 1.41 16.07
CA LEU A 95 2.75 0.95 16.73
C LEU A 95 2.68 1.26 18.23
N PHE A 96 2.80 0.24 19.10
CA PHE A 96 2.87 0.40 20.57
C PHE A 96 1.83 1.35 21.19
N GLY A 97 0.54 1.20 20.82
CA GLY A 97 -0.54 2.06 21.32
C GLY A 97 -0.62 3.43 20.65
N LEU A 98 0.29 3.76 19.77
CA LEU A 98 0.26 4.95 18.92
C LEU A 98 -0.41 4.62 17.57
N LYS A 99 -1.25 5.55 17.08
CA LYS A 99 -1.78 5.52 15.72
C LYS A 99 -1.35 6.79 14.99
N PHE A 100 -0.56 6.63 13.94
CA PHE A 100 -0.18 7.70 13.02
C PHE A 100 -1.09 7.63 11.80
N VAL A 101 -1.70 8.73 11.41
CA VAL A 101 -2.52 8.83 10.20
C VAL A 101 -1.96 9.95 9.34
N PHE A 102 -1.38 9.56 8.22
CA PHE A 102 -0.96 10.46 7.16
C PHE A 102 -2.11 10.62 6.19
N ALA A 103 -2.46 11.84 5.85
CA ALA A 103 -3.50 12.16 4.88
C ALA A 103 -2.97 13.18 3.87
N GLY A 104 -3.50 13.12 2.66
CA GLY A 104 -3.10 14.02 1.58
C GLY A 104 -3.77 13.68 0.28
N THR A 105 -3.13 14.05 -0.82
CA THR A 105 -3.61 13.83 -2.17
C THR A 105 -2.67 12.90 -2.93
N TYR A 106 -3.20 12.22 -3.94
CA TYR A 106 -2.41 11.39 -4.84
C TYR A 106 -2.77 11.66 -6.31
N ALA A 107 -1.85 11.35 -7.19
CA ALA A 107 -2.07 11.34 -8.62
C ALA A 107 -1.61 10.00 -9.19
N LEU A 108 -2.48 9.32 -9.93
CA LEU A 108 -2.19 8.09 -10.65
C LEU A 108 -2.02 8.41 -12.14
N LYS A 109 -0.86 8.05 -12.72
CA LYS A 109 -0.58 8.17 -14.15
C LYS A 109 -0.09 6.82 -14.66
N GLY A 110 -0.91 6.12 -15.44
CA GLY A 110 -0.67 4.71 -15.76
C GLY A 110 -0.58 3.90 -14.47
N SER A 111 0.50 3.17 -14.26
CA SER A 111 0.76 2.42 -13.02
C SER A 111 1.43 3.24 -11.92
N ALA A 112 1.93 4.45 -12.21
CA ALA A 112 2.70 5.24 -11.25
C ALA A 112 1.80 6.13 -10.40
N THR A 113 1.89 5.99 -9.08
CA THR A 113 1.19 6.84 -8.11
C THR A 113 2.19 7.73 -7.38
N THR A 114 1.93 9.02 -7.39
CA THR A 114 2.68 10.02 -6.61
C THR A 114 1.82 10.48 -5.44
N LEU A 115 2.38 10.43 -4.22
CA LEU A 115 1.70 10.85 -3.00
C LEU A 115 2.23 12.20 -2.51
N VAL A 116 1.31 13.08 -2.15
CA VAL A 116 1.60 14.34 -1.45
C VAL A 116 0.99 14.28 -0.06
N ILE A 117 1.82 14.11 0.97
CA ILE A 117 1.38 14.09 2.37
C ILE A 117 1.16 15.55 2.83
N GLU A 118 -0.03 15.83 3.31
CA GLU A 118 -0.43 17.18 3.74
C GLU A 118 -0.61 17.28 5.25
N ARG A 119 -1.10 16.22 5.89
CA ARG A 119 -1.45 16.21 7.31
C ARG A 119 -0.96 14.95 7.99
N LEU A 120 -0.48 15.13 9.23
CA LEU A 120 -0.19 14.04 10.16
C LEU A 120 -1.11 14.18 11.37
N ARG A 121 -1.86 13.14 11.69
CA ARG A 121 -2.62 13.01 12.93
C ARG A 121 -2.01 11.91 13.77
N VAL A 122 -1.83 12.18 15.05
CA VAL A 122 -1.33 11.18 16.00
C VAL A 122 -2.42 10.92 17.04
N ARG A 123 -2.63 9.64 17.37
CA ARG A 123 -3.45 9.22 18.51
C ARG A 123 -2.60 8.42 19.47
N VAL A 124 -2.72 8.73 20.77
CA VAL A 124 -2.02 8.02 21.85
C VAL A 124 -3.10 7.32 22.68
N LEU A 125 -3.08 5.99 22.75
CA LEU A 125 -4.08 5.19 23.45
C LEU A 125 -5.54 5.57 23.11
N GLY A 126 -5.78 5.92 21.84
CA GLY A 126 -7.10 6.34 21.36
C GLY A 126 -7.39 7.84 21.47
N VAL A 127 -6.65 8.59 22.29
CA VAL A 127 -6.82 10.04 22.43
C VAL A 127 -6.17 10.77 21.25
N PRO A 128 -6.90 11.61 20.50
CA PRO A 128 -6.35 12.36 19.38
C PRO A 128 -5.51 13.53 19.89
N LEU A 129 -4.32 13.71 19.31
CA LEU A 129 -3.52 14.92 19.46
C LEU A 129 -3.86 15.93 18.34
N PRO A 130 -3.52 17.22 18.50
CA PRO A 130 -3.67 18.22 17.45
C PRO A 130 -3.05 17.74 16.12
N SER A 131 -3.71 18.01 15.01
CA SER A 131 -3.19 17.65 13.68
C SER A 131 -2.04 18.57 13.29
N ILE A 132 -1.01 17.98 12.68
CA ILE A 132 0.18 18.71 12.22
C ILE A 132 0.07 18.86 10.70
N ASP A 133 0.11 20.11 10.20
CA ASP A 133 0.27 20.37 8.77
C ASP A 133 1.73 20.12 8.39
N VAL A 134 1.95 19.25 7.40
CA VAL A 134 3.29 18.85 6.97
C VAL A 134 3.66 19.36 5.57
N ARG A 135 2.78 20.13 4.93
CA ARG A 135 2.99 20.67 3.57
C ARG A 135 4.29 21.46 3.46
N GLU A 136 4.61 22.23 4.48
CA GLU A 136 5.82 23.07 4.49
C GLU A 136 7.06 22.38 5.07
N GLY A 137 6.96 21.13 5.48
CA GLY A 137 8.06 20.39 6.10
C GLY A 137 8.46 20.88 7.50
N LYS A 138 7.85 21.95 8.01
CA LYS A 138 8.14 22.56 9.32
C LYS A 138 7.64 21.68 10.47
N GLY A 139 6.44 21.11 10.33
CA GLY A 139 5.82 20.31 11.41
C GLY A 139 6.55 19.01 11.70
N ILE A 140 7.01 18.28 10.69
CA ILE A 140 7.78 17.04 10.90
C ILE A 140 9.17 17.36 11.47
N ARG A 141 9.83 18.43 11.03
CA ARG A 141 11.11 18.86 11.60
C ARG A 141 10.98 19.18 13.07
N ALA A 142 9.99 19.98 13.47
CA ALA A 142 9.75 20.31 14.87
C ALA A 142 9.50 19.06 15.73
N LEU A 143 8.71 18.10 15.22
CA LEU A 143 8.44 16.84 15.91
C LEU A 143 9.71 15.97 16.03
N VAL A 144 10.50 15.83 14.98
CA VAL A 144 11.74 15.04 14.98
C VAL A 144 12.81 15.70 15.85
N GLU A 145 12.90 17.02 15.84
CA GLU A 145 13.82 17.78 16.70
C GLU A 145 13.44 17.68 18.18
N SER A 146 12.14 17.73 18.50
CA SER A 146 11.65 17.56 19.88
C SER A 146 11.91 16.15 20.44
N VAL A 147 11.77 15.10 19.60
CA VAL A 147 12.00 13.70 19.99
C VAL A 147 13.50 13.35 20.05
N ARG A 148 14.33 13.99 19.24
CA ARG A 148 15.77 13.71 19.17
C ARG A 148 16.65 14.51 20.16
N GLY A 149 16.07 15.36 21.00
CA GLY A 149 16.84 16.08 22.00
C GLY A 149 17.98 16.91 21.42
N GLY A 150 17.77 17.60 20.30
CA GLY A 150 18.70 18.60 19.79
C GLY A 150 19.98 18.10 19.11
N ARG A 151 20.11 16.81 18.76
CA ARG A 151 21.25 16.33 17.96
C ARG A 151 21.20 16.89 16.54
N LYS A 152 21.96 17.98 16.32
CA LYS A 152 22.26 18.52 14.99
C LYS A 152 23.01 17.46 14.17
N GLY A 153 22.46 17.01 13.05
CA GLY A 153 23.22 16.16 12.12
C GLY A 153 22.40 15.09 11.37
N GLY A 154 21.22 15.39 10.88
CA GLY A 154 20.55 14.58 9.89
C GLY A 154 20.61 15.29 8.54
N LYS A 155 21.22 14.66 7.50
CA LYS A 155 21.07 15.08 6.11
C LYS A 155 19.58 15.32 5.85
N GLY A 156 19.22 16.53 5.38
CA GLY A 156 17.86 17.00 5.25
C GLY A 156 16.98 15.93 4.62
N PHE A 157 15.79 15.78 5.18
CA PHE A 157 14.75 14.90 4.65
C PHE A 157 14.51 15.34 3.20
N GLN A 158 15.22 14.69 2.27
CA GLN A 158 15.07 14.99 0.85
C GLN A 158 13.62 14.69 0.51
N LYS A 159 12.91 15.71 0.08
CA LYS A 159 11.51 15.71 -0.37
C LYS A 159 11.38 14.91 -1.67
N ARG A 160 11.77 13.61 -1.66
CA ARG A 160 11.44 12.73 -2.77
C ARG A 160 9.96 12.39 -2.63
N PRO A 161 9.15 12.64 -3.64
CA PRO A 161 7.77 12.20 -3.60
C PRO A 161 7.73 10.70 -3.34
N ASN A 162 6.85 10.27 -2.44
CA ASN A 162 6.59 8.84 -2.28
C ASN A 162 5.91 8.37 -3.57
N VAL A 163 6.63 7.61 -4.36
CA VAL A 163 6.15 7.06 -5.63
C VAL A 163 6.01 5.56 -5.51
N TYR A 164 4.85 5.06 -5.87
CA TYR A 164 4.59 3.63 -6.05
C TYR A 164 4.36 3.36 -7.54
N SER A 165 4.82 2.20 -8.02
CA SER A 165 4.43 1.66 -9.31
C SER A 165 3.60 0.40 -9.05
N TRP A 166 2.34 0.43 -9.40
CA TRP A 166 1.46 -0.71 -9.28
C TRP A 166 1.81 -1.74 -10.35
N CYS A 167 1.88 -2.99 -9.96
CA CYS A 167 2.20 -4.12 -10.82
C CYS A 167 0.98 -5.01 -11.04
N TYR A 168 0.08 -5.05 -10.05
CA TYR A 168 -1.13 -5.86 -10.08
C TYR A 168 -2.17 -5.29 -9.12
N ALA A 169 -3.45 -5.41 -9.44
CA ALA A 169 -4.57 -5.17 -8.53
C ALA A 169 -5.80 -5.97 -8.97
N ASP A 170 -6.43 -6.64 -8.01
CA ASP A 170 -7.77 -7.19 -8.12
C ASP A 170 -8.59 -6.79 -6.87
N ASP A 171 -9.75 -7.39 -6.66
CA ASP A 171 -10.65 -7.01 -5.56
C ASP A 171 -10.07 -7.31 -4.17
N ASP A 172 -9.12 -8.22 -4.02
CA ASP A 172 -8.62 -8.72 -2.74
C ASP A 172 -7.13 -8.49 -2.52
N VAL A 173 -6.34 -8.37 -3.61
CA VAL A 173 -4.88 -8.23 -3.56
C VAL A 173 -4.41 -7.13 -4.48
N CYS A 174 -3.43 -6.36 -4.04
CA CYS A 174 -2.65 -5.52 -4.94
C CYS A 174 -1.15 -5.63 -4.66
N VAL A 175 -0.37 -5.35 -5.70
CA VAL A 175 1.10 -5.41 -5.68
C VAL A 175 1.66 -4.08 -6.13
N ALA A 176 2.52 -3.50 -5.31
CA ALA A 176 3.19 -2.24 -5.62
C ALA A 176 4.70 -2.33 -5.43
N ARG A 177 5.44 -1.65 -6.29
CA ARG A 177 6.88 -1.41 -6.15
C ARG A 177 7.11 0.01 -5.67
N GLY A 178 7.79 0.16 -4.53
CA GLY A 178 8.17 1.46 -4.00
C GLY A 178 9.40 2.06 -4.70
N SER A 179 9.67 3.34 -4.45
CA SER A 179 10.82 4.06 -4.98
C SER A 179 12.18 3.48 -4.58
N SER A 180 12.24 2.68 -3.51
CA SER A 180 13.43 1.91 -3.10
C SER A 180 13.67 0.66 -3.92
N GLY A 181 12.76 0.31 -4.86
CA GLY A 181 12.76 -0.94 -5.61
C GLY A 181 12.15 -2.14 -4.87
N SER A 182 11.85 -2.01 -3.56
CA SER A 182 11.16 -3.06 -2.82
C SER A 182 9.74 -3.23 -3.34
N THR A 183 9.30 -4.48 -3.50
CA THR A 183 7.95 -4.82 -3.93
C THR A 183 7.15 -5.37 -2.74
N ALA A 184 5.92 -4.96 -2.61
CA ALA A 184 5.03 -5.37 -1.52
C ALA A 184 3.70 -5.91 -2.04
N VAL A 185 3.18 -6.88 -1.31
CA VAL A 185 1.83 -7.44 -1.46
C VAL A 185 0.95 -6.80 -0.39
N TRP A 186 -0.20 -6.35 -0.83
CA TRP A 186 -1.23 -5.75 0.01
C TRP A 186 -2.50 -6.57 -0.17
N VAL A 187 -3.21 -6.79 0.91
CA VAL A 187 -4.52 -7.44 0.89
C VAL A 187 -5.59 -6.48 1.38
N ARG A 188 -6.83 -6.71 0.98
CA ARG A 188 -7.98 -5.95 1.48
C ARG A 188 -8.04 -6.05 3.01
N ALA A 189 -8.22 -4.92 3.69
CA ALA A 189 -8.19 -4.86 5.15
C ALA A 189 -9.54 -5.26 5.80
N ASP A 190 -10.61 -5.27 5.03
CA ASP A 190 -12.00 -5.49 5.50
C ASP A 190 -12.48 -6.94 5.26
N GLY A 191 -11.57 -7.86 4.96
CA GLY A 191 -11.81 -9.29 4.77
C GLY A 191 -11.60 -10.10 6.04
#